data_385a74c32766745d6e0b41bdaa3cf4ed
#
_entry.id   385a74c32766745d6e0b41bdaa3cf4ed
#
_cell.length_a   1.000
_cell.length_b   1.000
_cell.length_c   1.000
_cell.angle_alpha   90.00
_cell.angle_beta   90.00
_cell.angle_gamma   90.00
#
_symmetry.space_group_name_H-M   'P 1'
#
loop_
_entity.id
_entity.type
_entity.pdbx_description
1 polymer ?
#
loop_
_entity_poly.entity_id
_entity_poly.type
_entity_poly.pdbx_seq_one_letter_code
_entity_poly.pdbx_strand_id
1 'polypeptide(L)'
;MIIGLIGHPVAHSKSPHMQHAAFAHVGLTDWRYELWDTPLEALPARMREVSERDDVAGCNVTVPHKQAVMPYLNAVSEHARAIGAVNTIFKRGRYLLGDNTDWTGFLADLKFHGVGVGEGTRALVLGAGGSARAVVYALASQGARVLIYNRTPERARSLLDALANSPYLREVRENCITVASLADPVCRMANLIVNCTSVGMWPNVDASPWPDAVPFPDQVVLYDLIYKPEITKLMTQASASGARVIGGLGMLAEQGAAAFEKWTGISAARASAIMREALNHA
;
A
#
# COMPACT_ATOMS: atom_id res chain seq x y z
N MET A 1 20.20 16.21 1.65
CA MET A 1 18.90 15.98 2.30
C MET A 1 18.67 14.49 2.51
N ILE A 2 18.00 14.11 3.59
CA ILE A 2 17.73 12.71 3.95
C ILE A 2 16.23 12.45 3.92
N ILE A 3 15.86 11.31 3.37
CA ILE A 3 14.54 10.70 3.47
C ILE A 3 14.69 9.36 4.20
N GLY A 4 13.83 9.08 5.16
CA GLY A 4 13.84 7.81 5.89
C GLY A 4 12.72 6.87 5.50
N LEU A 5 12.87 5.57 5.78
CA LEU A 5 11.79 4.61 5.84
C LEU A 5 11.61 4.16 7.29
N ILE A 6 10.52 4.56 7.93
CA ILE A 6 10.14 4.12 9.28
C ILE A 6 9.30 2.85 9.19
N GLY A 7 9.72 1.79 9.85
CA GLY A 7 9.02 0.50 9.93
C GLY A 7 9.78 -0.51 10.76
N HIS A 8 9.23 -1.72 10.95
CA HIS A 8 9.94 -2.78 11.66
C HIS A 8 9.40 -4.17 11.28
N PRO A 9 10.27 -5.07 10.79
CA PRO A 9 11.63 -4.83 10.30
C PRO A 9 11.64 -4.20 8.89
N VAL A 10 12.69 -3.43 8.53
CA VAL A 10 12.80 -2.76 7.21
C VAL A 10 14.02 -3.17 6.40
N ALA A 11 14.91 -4.02 6.93
CA ALA A 11 16.21 -4.35 6.33
C ALA A 11 16.15 -4.89 4.87
N HIS A 12 15.00 -5.45 4.47
CA HIS A 12 14.81 -6.04 3.12
C HIS A 12 14.00 -5.16 2.18
N SER A 13 13.78 -3.89 2.55
CA SER A 13 13.05 -2.96 1.69
C SER A 13 13.87 -2.62 0.45
N LYS A 14 13.22 -2.69 -0.72
CA LYS A 14 13.79 -2.24 -2.00
C LYS A 14 13.67 -0.72 -2.20
N SER A 15 13.02 0.02 -1.27
CA SER A 15 12.80 1.46 -1.40
C SER A 15 14.08 2.28 -1.56
N PRO A 16 15.20 2.02 -0.84
CA PRO A 16 16.43 2.77 -1.06
C PRO A 16 16.93 2.67 -2.50
N HIS A 17 16.89 1.49 -3.08
CA HIS A 17 17.40 1.25 -4.44
C HIS A 17 16.64 2.10 -5.48
N MET A 18 15.31 2.06 -5.48
CA MET A 18 14.50 2.84 -6.42
C MET A 18 14.58 4.36 -6.17
N GLN A 19 14.65 4.78 -4.90
CA GLN A 19 14.72 6.21 -4.58
C GLN A 19 16.07 6.82 -4.96
N HIS A 20 17.18 6.11 -4.70
CA HIS A 20 18.50 6.57 -5.13
C HIS A 20 18.61 6.65 -6.67
N ALA A 21 18.04 5.69 -7.40
CA ALA A 21 17.99 5.77 -8.86
C ALA A 21 17.22 7.02 -9.34
N ALA A 22 16.09 7.33 -8.70
CA ALA A 22 15.32 8.53 -9.02
C ALA A 22 16.05 9.82 -8.64
N PHE A 23 16.71 9.90 -7.47
CA PHE A 23 17.53 11.06 -7.09
C PHE A 23 18.64 11.31 -8.10
N ALA A 24 19.38 10.26 -8.47
CA ALA A 24 20.46 10.36 -9.47
C ALA A 24 19.94 10.83 -10.84
N HIS A 25 18.80 10.29 -11.30
CA HIS A 25 18.19 10.64 -12.58
C HIS A 25 17.82 12.12 -12.70
N VAL A 26 17.37 12.73 -11.60
CA VAL A 26 16.97 14.14 -11.59
C VAL A 26 18.06 15.09 -11.09
N GLY A 27 19.28 14.59 -10.84
CA GLY A 27 20.45 15.39 -10.42
C GLY A 27 20.46 15.75 -8.92
N LEU A 28 19.69 15.08 -8.09
CA LEU A 28 19.67 15.28 -6.62
C LEU A 28 20.77 14.40 -5.94
N THR A 29 22.03 14.62 -6.30
CA THR A 29 23.16 13.78 -5.88
C THR A 29 23.46 13.79 -4.38
N ASP A 30 23.04 14.85 -3.68
CA ASP A 30 23.22 15.01 -2.23
C ASP A 30 22.04 14.44 -1.41
N TRP A 31 21.05 13.86 -2.09
CA TRP A 31 19.90 13.24 -1.42
C TRP A 31 20.19 11.77 -1.12
N ARG A 32 19.75 11.30 0.05
CA ARG A 32 19.90 9.92 0.50
C ARG A 32 18.59 9.37 0.99
N TYR A 33 18.38 8.07 0.78
CA TYR A 33 17.26 7.34 1.34
C TYR A 33 17.78 6.27 2.29
N GLU A 34 17.34 6.31 3.54
CA GLU A 34 17.84 5.49 4.64
C GLU A 34 16.74 4.59 5.21
N LEU A 35 17.15 3.42 5.71
CA LEU A 35 16.26 2.52 6.43
C LEU A 35 16.35 2.83 7.93
N TRP A 36 15.24 3.24 8.52
CA TRP A 36 15.14 3.54 9.95
C TRP A 36 14.32 2.45 10.65
N ASP A 37 14.99 1.34 10.98
CA ASP A 37 14.36 0.26 11.72
C ASP A 37 13.87 0.79 13.08
N THR A 38 12.57 0.76 13.28
CA THR A 38 11.92 1.46 14.40
C THR A 38 10.88 0.53 15.01
N PRO A 39 11.19 -0.19 16.09
CA PRO A 39 10.19 -0.89 16.88
C PRO A 39 9.09 0.05 17.39
N LEU A 40 7.93 -0.49 17.75
CA LEU A 40 6.76 0.34 18.06
C LEU A 40 7.00 1.29 19.24
N GLU A 41 7.73 0.84 20.24
CA GLU A 41 8.12 1.62 21.43
C GLU A 41 9.10 2.75 21.11
N ALA A 42 9.86 2.63 20.01
CA ALA A 42 10.82 3.65 19.58
C ALA A 42 10.18 4.75 18.70
N LEU A 43 8.95 4.55 18.23
CA LEU A 43 8.27 5.49 17.33
C LEU A 43 8.22 6.93 17.86
N PRO A 44 7.90 7.21 19.16
CA PRO A 44 7.87 8.59 19.67
C PRO A 44 9.22 9.30 19.54
N ALA A 45 10.32 8.60 19.85
CA ALA A 45 11.67 9.14 19.75
C ALA A 45 12.06 9.39 18.28
N ARG A 46 11.74 8.46 17.39
CA ARG A 46 11.98 8.61 15.95
C ARG A 46 11.22 9.79 15.36
N MET A 47 9.96 9.99 15.73
CA MET A 47 9.17 11.10 15.22
C MET A 47 9.68 12.46 15.71
N ARG A 48 10.21 12.53 16.95
CA ARG A 48 10.88 13.72 17.47
C ARG A 48 12.15 14.01 16.66
N GLU A 49 13.00 13.00 16.42
CA GLU A 49 14.20 13.13 15.59
C GLU A 49 13.87 13.67 14.19
N VAL A 50 12.84 13.11 13.52
CA VAL A 50 12.38 13.59 12.21
C VAL A 50 11.96 15.05 12.25
N SER A 51 11.30 15.49 13.34
CA SER A 51 10.85 16.89 13.50
C SER A 51 12.02 17.85 13.69
N GLU A 52 13.01 17.48 14.49
CA GLU A 52 14.10 18.34 14.95
C GLU A 52 15.25 18.48 13.93
N ARG A 53 15.49 17.46 13.10
CA ARG A 53 16.60 17.46 12.14
C ARG A 53 16.30 18.30 10.90
N ASP A 54 17.13 19.29 10.62
CA ASP A 54 17.00 20.16 9.45
C ASP A 54 17.44 19.50 8.14
N ASP A 55 18.31 18.48 8.21
CA ASP A 55 18.77 17.71 7.07
C ASP A 55 17.77 16.64 6.61
N VAL A 56 16.68 16.39 7.35
CA VAL A 56 15.60 15.47 7.02
C VAL A 56 14.47 16.21 6.29
N ALA A 57 14.17 15.80 5.05
CA ALA A 57 13.06 16.35 4.27
C ALA A 57 11.73 15.62 4.53
N GLY A 58 11.78 14.38 5.01
CA GLY A 58 10.60 13.58 5.32
C GLY A 58 10.91 12.09 5.45
N CYS A 59 9.87 11.27 5.42
CA CYS A 59 10.02 9.82 5.46
C CYS A 59 8.82 9.10 4.85
N ASN A 60 9.04 7.87 4.37
CA ASN A 60 7.96 6.90 4.24
C ASN A 60 7.70 6.19 5.56
N VAL A 61 6.51 5.67 5.70
CA VAL A 61 6.07 4.88 6.86
C VAL A 61 5.48 3.56 6.37
N THR A 62 5.98 2.45 6.93
CA THR A 62 5.47 1.12 6.62
C THR A 62 5.00 0.40 7.89
N VAL A 63 4.70 -0.89 7.76
CA VAL A 63 4.26 -1.76 8.87
C VAL A 63 5.27 -1.69 10.02
N PRO A 64 4.80 -1.57 11.28
CA PRO A 64 3.41 -1.52 11.73
C PRO A 64 2.86 -0.08 11.94
N HIS A 65 3.54 0.96 11.48
CA HIS A 65 3.40 2.34 11.97
C HIS A 65 2.40 3.21 11.21
N LYS A 66 1.86 2.79 10.05
CA LYS A 66 1.02 3.65 9.18
C LYS A 66 -0.17 4.33 9.89
N GLN A 67 -0.73 3.70 10.92
CA GLN A 67 -1.77 4.28 11.76
C GLN A 67 -1.18 4.98 13.00
N ALA A 68 -0.20 4.35 13.64
CA ALA A 68 0.39 4.83 14.89
C ALA A 68 1.13 6.17 14.76
N VAL A 69 1.56 6.53 13.53
CA VAL A 69 2.31 7.77 13.28
C VAL A 69 1.41 9.01 13.25
N MET A 70 0.11 8.86 13.00
CA MET A 70 -0.81 9.98 12.76
C MET A 70 -0.87 11.01 13.91
N PRO A 71 -0.86 10.62 15.21
CA PRO A 71 -0.87 11.57 16.32
C PRO A 71 0.36 12.49 16.42
N TYR A 72 1.46 12.14 15.74
CA TYR A 72 2.70 12.93 15.74
C TYR A 72 2.77 13.98 14.62
N LEU A 73 1.73 14.07 13.77
CA LEU A 73 1.70 14.94 12.61
C LEU A 73 0.92 16.21 12.89
N ASN A 74 1.41 17.33 12.36
CA ASN A 74 0.74 18.63 12.50
C ASN A 74 -0.52 18.72 11.63
N ALA A 75 -0.50 18.08 10.44
CA ALA A 75 -1.65 17.93 9.58
C ALA A 75 -1.57 16.64 8.77
N VAL A 76 -2.73 16.14 8.38
CA VAL A 76 -2.89 14.93 7.57
C VAL A 76 -3.81 15.29 6.40
N SER A 77 -3.45 14.86 5.18
CA SER A 77 -4.29 15.09 4.00
C SER A 77 -5.68 14.48 4.18
N GLU A 78 -6.66 15.00 3.43
CA GLU A 78 -8.04 14.49 3.48
C GLU A 78 -8.10 13.00 3.13
N HIS A 79 -7.37 12.59 2.10
CA HIS A 79 -7.30 11.18 1.70
C HIS A 79 -6.68 10.30 2.80
N ALA A 80 -5.53 10.69 3.36
CA ALA A 80 -4.89 9.91 4.42
C ALA A 80 -5.74 9.86 5.70
N ARG A 81 -6.50 10.91 6.00
CA ARG A 81 -7.46 10.94 7.10
C ARG A 81 -8.63 9.99 6.84
N ALA A 82 -9.19 10.00 5.63
CA ALA A 82 -10.23 9.07 5.20
C ALA A 82 -9.76 7.61 5.28
N ILE A 83 -8.57 7.32 4.78
CA ILE A 83 -7.93 5.99 4.84
C ILE A 83 -7.65 5.58 6.30
N GLY A 84 -7.36 6.55 7.18
CA GLY A 84 -6.94 6.29 8.56
C GLY A 84 -5.53 5.70 8.64
N ALA A 85 -4.66 6.01 7.65
CA ALA A 85 -3.27 5.57 7.61
C ALA A 85 -2.41 6.55 6.78
N VAL A 86 -1.17 6.77 7.23
CA VAL A 86 -0.15 7.58 6.55
C VAL A 86 1.01 6.69 6.15
N ASN A 87 1.45 6.76 4.88
CA ASN A 87 2.66 6.11 4.40
C ASN A 87 3.76 7.09 3.99
N THR A 88 3.45 8.38 3.93
CA THR A 88 4.38 9.43 3.50
C THR A 88 4.27 10.65 4.39
N ILE A 89 5.41 11.08 4.93
CA ILE A 89 5.56 12.30 5.74
C ILE A 89 6.52 13.23 5.03
N PHE A 90 6.17 14.49 4.94
CA PHE A 90 7.03 15.53 4.36
C PHE A 90 7.02 16.78 5.24
N LYS A 91 8.13 17.52 5.24
CA LYS A 91 8.28 18.73 6.03
C LYS A 91 7.92 19.98 5.22
N ARG A 92 7.30 20.94 5.90
CA ARG A 92 7.17 22.33 5.45
C ARG A 92 7.59 23.25 6.60
N GLY A 93 8.83 23.74 6.55
CA GLY A 93 9.48 24.33 7.71
C GLY A 93 9.57 23.28 8.84
N ARG A 94 9.06 23.62 10.03
CA ARG A 94 9.04 22.70 11.18
C ARG A 94 7.78 21.80 11.26
N TYR A 95 6.85 21.95 10.33
CA TYR A 95 5.61 21.16 10.34
C TYR A 95 5.79 19.82 9.63
N LEU A 96 5.34 18.75 10.28
CA LEU A 96 5.24 17.40 9.71
C LEU A 96 3.85 17.23 9.11
N LEU A 97 3.79 16.98 7.81
CA LEU A 97 2.56 16.78 7.06
C LEU A 97 2.49 15.33 6.60
N GLY A 98 1.35 14.67 6.83
CA GLY A 98 1.12 13.27 6.45
C GLY A 98 0.23 13.13 5.22
N ASP A 99 0.58 12.18 4.38
CA ASP A 99 -0.22 11.77 3.24
C ASP A 99 -0.20 10.24 3.07
N ASN A 100 -1.06 9.75 2.19
CA ASN A 100 -1.08 8.34 1.83
C ASN A 100 -0.97 8.22 0.30
N THR A 101 0.18 7.74 -0.17
CA THR A 101 0.44 7.53 -1.60
C THR A 101 0.17 6.10 -2.05
N ASP A 102 -0.18 5.18 -1.14
CA ASP A 102 -0.48 3.79 -1.49
C ASP A 102 -1.70 3.69 -2.42
N TRP A 103 -2.77 4.45 -2.14
CA TRP A 103 -3.99 4.38 -2.92
C TRP A 103 -3.81 4.84 -4.37
N THR A 104 -3.05 5.92 -4.57
CA THR A 104 -2.73 6.41 -5.93
C THR A 104 -1.78 5.47 -6.64
N GLY A 105 -0.76 4.95 -5.93
CA GLY A 105 0.19 4.00 -6.47
C GLY A 105 -0.48 2.70 -6.91
N PHE A 106 -1.43 2.18 -6.13
CA PHE A 106 -2.21 0.99 -6.48
C PHE A 106 -3.04 1.19 -7.75
N LEU A 107 -3.78 2.30 -7.85
CA LEU A 107 -4.59 2.61 -9.05
C LEU A 107 -3.70 2.84 -10.28
N ALA A 108 -2.57 3.52 -10.13
CA ALA A 108 -1.63 3.76 -11.21
C ALA A 108 -1.06 2.45 -11.76
N ASP A 109 -0.71 1.51 -10.88
CA ASP A 109 -0.17 0.22 -11.30
C ASP A 109 -1.23 -0.70 -11.94
N LEU A 110 -2.45 -0.74 -11.41
CA LEU A 110 -3.56 -1.43 -12.08
C LEU A 110 -3.78 -0.89 -13.51
N LYS A 111 -3.79 0.44 -13.66
CA LYS A 111 -3.92 1.10 -14.96
C LYS A 111 -2.76 0.73 -15.90
N PHE A 112 -1.53 0.70 -15.41
CA PHE A 112 -0.34 0.27 -16.17
C PHE A 112 -0.52 -1.14 -16.71
N HIS A 113 -1.12 -2.03 -15.93
CA HIS A 113 -1.44 -3.39 -16.34
C HIS A 113 -2.74 -3.52 -17.14
N GLY A 114 -3.38 -2.40 -17.54
CA GLY A 114 -4.63 -2.43 -18.32
C GLY A 114 -5.85 -2.93 -17.52
N VAL A 115 -5.79 -2.88 -16.18
CA VAL A 115 -6.92 -3.22 -15.31
C VAL A 115 -7.65 -1.94 -14.91
N GLY A 116 -8.81 -1.71 -15.51
CA GLY A 116 -9.69 -0.59 -15.14
C GLY A 116 -10.47 -0.88 -13.86
N VAL A 117 -10.67 0.16 -13.05
CA VAL A 117 -11.49 0.10 -11.83
C VAL A 117 -12.69 1.03 -11.99
N GLY A 118 -13.88 0.55 -11.65
CA GLY A 118 -15.14 1.32 -11.74
C GLY A 118 -16.33 0.52 -11.23
N GLU A 119 -17.55 0.94 -11.54
CA GLU A 119 -18.82 0.32 -11.09
C GLU A 119 -18.94 -1.18 -11.44
N GLY A 120 -18.32 -1.63 -12.53
CA GLY A 120 -18.26 -3.04 -12.92
C GLY A 120 -17.26 -3.88 -12.11
N THR A 121 -16.41 -3.26 -11.30
CA THR A 121 -15.41 -3.95 -10.49
C THR A 121 -16.06 -4.55 -9.25
N ARG A 122 -15.86 -5.85 -9.06
CA ARG A 122 -16.20 -6.59 -7.85
C ARG A 122 -14.89 -7.10 -7.25
N ALA A 123 -14.38 -6.37 -6.27
CA ALA A 123 -13.09 -6.66 -5.66
C ALA A 123 -13.24 -7.46 -4.37
N LEU A 124 -12.38 -8.45 -4.17
CA LEU A 124 -12.21 -9.15 -2.90
C LEU A 124 -10.84 -8.78 -2.33
N VAL A 125 -10.83 -8.04 -1.23
CA VAL A 125 -9.62 -7.61 -0.52
C VAL A 125 -9.33 -8.55 0.64
N LEU A 126 -8.15 -9.15 0.64
CA LEU A 126 -7.65 -10.01 1.71
C LEU A 126 -6.79 -9.17 2.66
N GLY A 127 -7.23 -9.06 3.92
CA GLY A 127 -6.54 -8.28 4.96
C GLY A 127 -7.27 -7.01 5.38
N ALA A 128 -6.88 -6.46 6.53
CA ALA A 128 -7.46 -5.24 7.13
C ALA A 128 -6.39 -4.32 7.77
N GLY A 129 -5.15 -4.38 7.29
CA GLY A 129 -4.03 -3.53 7.71
C GLY A 129 -4.01 -2.16 7.00
N GLY A 130 -2.95 -1.39 7.22
CA GLY A 130 -2.79 -0.06 6.64
C GLY A 130 -2.84 -0.05 5.11
N SER A 131 -2.25 -1.05 4.43
CA SER A 131 -2.32 -1.16 2.97
C SER A 131 -3.72 -1.56 2.49
N ALA A 132 -4.42 -2.47 3.21
CA ALA A 132 -5.80 -2.82 2.90
C ALA A 132 -6.74 -1.59 2.97
N ARG A 133 -6.54 -0.71 3.95
CA ARG A 133 -7.28 0.55 4.07
C ARG A 133 -7.13 1.42 2.82
N ALA A 134 -5.89 1.59 2.34
CA ALA A 134 -5.61 2.36 1.13
C ALA A 134 -6.21 1.72 -0.13
N VAL A 135 -6.13 0.39 -0.26
CA VAL A 135 -6.70 -0.37 -1.38
C VAL A 135 -8.23 -0.29 -1.38
N VAL A 136 -8.88 -0.53 -0.24
CA VAL A 136 -10.36 -0.41 -0.13
C VAL A 136 -10.81 1.01 -0.44
N TYR A 137 -10.11 2.01 0.10
CA TYR A 137 -10.35 3.42 -0.23
C TYR A 137 -10.23 3.68 -1.74
N ALA A 138 -9.13 3.23 -2.35
CA ALA A 138 -8.87 3.39 -3.78
C ALA A 138 -10.00 2.79 -4.64
N LEU A 139 -10.38 1.55 -4.36
CA LEU A 139 -11.44 0.84 -5.10
C LEU A 139 -12.80 1.50 -4.92
N ALA A 140 -13.18 1.82 -3.67
CA ALA A 140 -14.45 2.45 -3.35
C ALA A 140 -14.57 3.86 -3.97
N SER A 141 -13.47 4.63 -3.99
CA SER A 141 -13.44 5.97 -4.62
C SER A 141 -13.67 5.95 -6.14
N GLN A 142 -13.50 4.79 -6.77
CA GLN A 142 -13.78 4.57 -8.20
C GLN A 142 -15.14 3.90 -8.43
N GLY A 143 -15.99 3.74 -7.41
CA GLY A 143 -17.31 3.13 -7.53
C GLY A 143 -17.30 1.59 -7.54
N ALA A 144 -16.20 0.93 -7.22
CA ALA A 144 -16.12 -0.52 -7.14
C ALA A 144 -16.92 -1.08 -5.95
N ARG A 145 -17.50 -2.28 -6.13
CA ARG A 145 -18.03 -3.08 -5.01
C ARG A 145 -16.90 -3.86 -4.36
N VAL A 146 -16.76 -3.77 -3.03
CA VAL A 146 -15.62 -4.34 -2.31
C VAL A 146 -16.08 -5.31 -1.24
N LEU A 147 -15.60 -6.54 -1.32
CA LEU A 147 -15.69 -7.55 -0.29
C LEU A 147 -14.41 -7.53 0.52
N ILE A 148 -14.50 -7.50 1.85
CA ILE A 148 -13.34 -7.47 2.73
C ILE A 148 -13.31 -8.74 3.55
N TYR A 149 -12.26 -9.53 3.38
CA TYR A 149 -11.99 -10.72 4.20
C TYR A 149 -10.76 -10.50 5.08
N ASN A 150 -10.89 -10.82 6.36
CA ASN A 150 -9.75 -10.85 7.27
C ASN A 150 -9.91 -11.98 8.29
N ARG A 151 -8.82 -12.68 8.60
CA ARG A 151 -8.80 -13.76 9.60
C ARG A 151 -9.43 -13.37 10.94
N THR A 152 -9.31 -12.10 11.33
CA THR A 152 -9.97 -11.49 12.49
C THR A 152 -11.09 -10.60 11.96
N PRO A 153 -12.37 -11.05 11.96
CA PRO A 153 -13.47 -10.32 11.32
C PRO A 153 -13.67 -8.90 11.87
N GLU A 154 -13.38 -8.70 13.17
CA GLU A 154 -13.51 -7.40 13.85
C GLU A 154 -12.63 -6.34 13.22
N ARG A 155 -11.44 -6.71 12.73
CA ARG A 155 -10.54 -5.80 12.03
C ARG A 155 -11.12 -5.35 10.67
N ALA A 156 -11.76 -6.26 9.95
CA ALA A 156 -12.44 -5.92 8.69
C ALA A 156 -13.63 -4.98 8.93
N ARG A 157 -14.44 -5.24 9.96
CA ARG A 157 -15.53 -4.35 10.38
C ARG A 157 -15.02 -2.96 10.79
N SER A 158 -13.98 -2.92 11.64
CA SER A 158 -13.36 -1.65 12.08
C SER A 158 -12.78 -0.84 10.91
N LEU A 159 -12.22 -1.52 9.89
CA LEU A 159 -11.77 -0.87 8.67
C LEU A 159 -12.95 -0.25 7.93
N LEU A 160 -14.03 -1.01 7.72
CA LEU A 160 -15.23 -0.56 7.03
C LEU A 160 -15.89 0.61 7.76
N ASP A 161 -16.04 0.51 9.09
CA ASP A 161 -16.66 1.58 9.90
C ASP A 161 -15.85 2.89 9.83
N ALA A 162 -14.52 2.78 9.87
CA ALA A 162 -13.65 3.94 9.75
C ALA A 162 -13.79 4.65 8.39
N LEU A 163 -13.86 3.89 7.29
CA LEU A 163 -14.06 4.44 5.95
C LEU A 163 -15.47 5.00 5.76
N ALA A 164 -16.49 4.32 6.27
CA ALA A 164 -17.89 4.73 6.18
C ALA A 164 -18.22 6.03 6.95
N ASN A 165 -17.40 6.35 7.95
CA ASN A 165 -17.51 7.62 8.69
C ASN A 165 -16.74 8.77 8.01
N SER A 166 -16.03 8.49 6.91
CA SER A 166 -15.35 9.52 6.13
C SER A 166 -16.35 10.33 5.31
N PRO A 167 -16.30 11.67 5.36
CA PRO A 167 -17.17 12.52 4.53
C PRO A 167 -16.88 12.38 3.03
N TYR A 168 -15.75 11.79 2.66
CA TYR A 168 -15.28 11.63 1.27
C TYR A 168 -15.75 10.34 0.60
N LEU A 169 -16.40 9.42 1.32
CA LEU A 169 -16.82 8.12 0.81
C LEU A 169 -18.24 7.77 1.30
N ARG A 170 -19.22 8.59 0.95
CA ARG A 170 -20.64 8.34 1.33
C ARG A 170 -21.17 7.00 0.82
N GLU A 171 -20.66 6.54 -0.31
CA GLU A 171 -21.10 5.31 -1.00
C GLU A 171 -20.42 4.04 -0.45
N VAL A 172 -19.43 4.16 0.45
CA VAL A 172 -18.73 2.98 1.01
C VAL A 172 -19.69 2.03 1.72
N ARG A 173 -20.68 2.55 2.43
CA ARG A 173 -21.65 1.72 3.16
C ARG A 173 -22.51 0.85 2.26
N GLU A 174 -22.75 1.29 1.03
CA GLU A 174 -23.58 0.57 0.07
C GLU A 174 -22.75 -0.41 -0.77
N ASN A 175 -21.51 -0.08 -1.02
CA ASN A 175 -20.64 -0.81 -1.94
C ASN A 175 -19.58 -1.69 -1.26
N CYS A 176 -19.38 -1.58 0.05
CA CYS A 176 -18.39 -2.34 0.78
C CYS A 176 -19.03 -3.20 1.88
N ILE A 177 -18.73 -4.49 1.88
CA ILE A 177 -19.19 -5.43 2.92
C ILE A 177 -18.05 -6.31 3.41
N THR A 178 -18.20 -6.85 4.62
CA THR A 178 -17.28 -7.86 5.15
C THR A 178 -17.82 -9.25 4.90
N VAL A 179 -16.94 -10.20 4.57
CA VAL A 179 -17.27 -11.62 4.43
C VAL A 179 -16.58 -12.44 5.50
N ALA A 180 -17.27 -13.44 6.02
CA ALA A 180 -16.79 -14.29 7.10
C ALA A 180 -15.92 -15.46 6.58
N SER A 181 -16.08 -15.83 5.31
CA SER A 181 -15.41 -16.96 4.69
C SER A 181 -15.12 -16.68 3.22
N LEU A 182 -13.99 -17.15 2.72
CA LEU A 182 -13.67 -17.14 1.29
C LEU A 182 -14.50 -18.16 0.49
N ALA A 183 -15.11 -19.13 1.16
CA ALA A 183 -16.04 -20.08 0.56
C ALA A 183 -17.47 -19.50 0.36
N ASP A 184 -17.73 -18.28 0.84
CA ASP A 184 -19.02 -17.61 0.60
C ASP A 184 -19.25 -17.46 -0.90
N PRO A 185 -20.42 -17.86 -1.42
CA PRO A 185 -20.74 -17.77 -2.84
C PRO A 185 -20.54 -16.36 -3.44
N VAL A 186 -20.71 -15.29 -2.65
CA VAL A 186 -20.51 -13.91 -3.10
C VAL A 186 -19.06 -13.66 -3.53
N CYS A 187 -18.08 -14.36 -2.94
CA CYS A 187 -16.67 -14.24 -3.31
C CYS A 187 -16.38 -14.73 -4.73
N ARG A 188 -17.19 -15.67 -5.26
CA ARG A 188 -17.06 -16.16 -6.64
C ARG A 188 -17.43 -15.14 -7.70
N MET A 189 -18.10 -14.05 -7.29
CA MET A 189 -18.45 -12.95 -8.19
C MET A 189 -17.31 -11.94 -8.38
N ALA A 190 -16.21 -12.09 -7.63
CA ALA A 190 -15.07 -11.18 -7.73
C ALA A 190 -14.37 -11.31 -9.09
N ASN A 191 -14.09 -10.18 -9.74
CA ASN A 191 -13.25 -10.10 -10.94
C ASN A 191 -11.86 -9.51 -10.63
N LEU A 192 -11.64 -9.05 -9.40
CA LEU A 192 -10.36 -8.59 -8.88
C LEU A 192 -10.18 -9.14 -7.45
N ILE A 193 -9.09 -9.84 -7.18
CA ILE A 193 -8.66 -10.22 -5.83
C ILE A 193 -7.41 -9.44 -5.50
N VAL A 194 -7.36 -8.80 -4.31
CA VAL A 194 -6.19 -8.05 -3.87
C VAL A 194 -5.68 -8.61 -2.55
N ASN A 195 -4.47 -9.17 -2.54
CA ASN A 195 -3.83 -9.62 -1.31
C ASN A 195 -3.09 -8.46 -0.63
N CYS A 196 -3.63 -8.00 0.49
CA CYS A 196 -3.05 -7.00 1.37
C CYS A 196 -2.50 -7.60 2.68
N THR A 197 -2.41 -8.93 2.77
CA THR A 197 -1.84 -9.62 3.93
C THR A 197 -0.34 -9.80 3.78
N SER A 198 0.34 -10.14 4.86
CA SER A 198 1.74 -10.58 4.86
C SER A 198 1.89 -12.10 4.74
N VAL A 199 0.80 -12.85 4.50
CA VAL A 199 0.85 -14.31 4.39
C VAL A 199 1.46 -14.70 3.05
N GLY A 200 2.56 -15.45 3.10
CA GLY A 200 3.36 -15.80 1.91
C GLY A 200 4.53 -14.85 1.63
N MET A 201 4.69 -13.78 2.45
CA MET A 201 5.86 -12.90 2.42
C MET A 201 7.05 -13.58 3.10
N TRP A 202 8.26 -13.30 2.60
CA TRP A 202 9.48 -13.75 3.26
C TRP A 202 9.51 -13.32 4.74
N PRO A 203 9.97 -14.19 5.71
CA PRO A 203 10.58 -15.50 5.48
C PRO A 203 9.58 -16.67 5.31
N ASN A 204 8.27 -16.48 5.57
CA ASN A 204 7.26 -17.56 5.56
C ASN A 204 6.60 -17.73 4.18
N VAL A 205 7.41 -18.04 3.18
CA VAL A 205 7.01 -18.04 1.74
C VAL A 205 6.05 -19.16 1.36
N ASP A 206 5.99 -20.26 2.15
CA ASP A 206 5.16 -21.43 1.84
C ASP A 206 3.70 -21.32 2.27
N ALA A 207 3.34 -20.17 2.86
CA ALA A 207 1.98 -19.89 3.29
C ALA A 207 1.16 -19.20 2.18
N SER A 208 -0.16 -19.42 2.19
CA SER A 208 -1.11 -18.70 1.35
C SER A 208 -2.33 -18.28 2.19
N PRO A 209 -2.88 -17.09 1.96
CA PRO A 209 -4.14 -16.69 2.59
C PRO A 209 -5.36 -17.35 1.95
N TRP A 210 -5.20 -18.07 0.83
CA TRP A 210 -6.27 -18.73 0.09
C TRP A 210 -6.28 -20.23 0.41
N PRO A 211 -7.39 -20.80 0.91
CA PRO A 211 -7.48 -22.23 1.19
C PRO A 211 -7.50 -23.07 -0.11
N ASP A 212 -6.76 -24.17 -0.13
CA ASP A 212 -6.69 -25.05 -1.31
C ASP A 212 -8.07 -25.61 -1.75
N ALA A 213 -9.00 -25.78 -0.81
CA ALA A 213 -10.35 -26.29 -1.09
C ALA A 213 -11.30 -25.24 -1.69
N VAL A 214 -10.91 -23.97 -1.75
CA VAL A 214 -11.74 -22.89 -2.27
C VAL A 214 -11.33 -22.58 -3.72
N PRO A 215 -12.19 -22.79 -4.72
CA PRO A 215 -11.85 -22.46 -6.10
C PRO A 215 -11.74 -20.95 -6.28
N PHE A 216 -10.83 -20.51 -7.15
CA PHE A 216 -10.78 -19.11 -7.58
C PHE A 216 -11.97 -18.77 -8.48
N PRO A 217 -12.44 -17.51 -8.48
CA PRO A 217 -13.40 -17.04 -9.48
C PRO A 217 -12.86 -17.18 -10.91
N ASP A 218 -13.75 -17.40 -11.84
CA ASP A 218 -13.37 -17.48 -13.28
C ASP A 218 -12.87 -16.13 -13.80
N GLN A 219 -11.83 -16.15 -14.62
CA GLN A 219 -11.25 -14.97 -15.28
C GLN A 219 -10.84 -13.83 -14.32
N VAL A 220 -10.53 -14.16 -13.09
CA VAL A 220 -10.16 -13.18 -12.07
C VAL A 220 -8.75 -12.64 -12.30
N VAL A 221 -8.55 -11.36 -11.96
CA VAL A 221 -7.23 -10.78 -11.79
C VAL A 221 -6.85 -10.89 -10.31
N LEU A 222 -5.72 -11.52 -10.01
CA LEU A 222 -5.10 -11.47 -8.68
C LEU A 222 -4.02 -10.41 -8.66
N TYR A 223 -4.14 -9.46 -7.75
CA TYR A 223 -3.10 -8.49 -7.42
C TYR A 223 -2.53 -8.81 -6.05
N ASP A 224 -1.26 -9.18 -5.97
CA ASP A 224 -0.59 -9.46 -4.70
C ASP A 224 0.35 -8.30 -4.32
N LEU A 225 0.11 -7.62 -3.20
CA LEU A 225 0.97 -6.53 -2.74
C LEU A 225 2.37 -7.02 -2.31
N ILE A 226 2.55 -8.32 -2.12
CA ILE A 226 3.85 -8.91 -1.78
C ILE A 226 4.76 -8.84 -3.02
N TYR A 227 6.00 -8.44 -2.79
CA TYR A 227 7.07 -8.41 -3.81
C TYR A 227 8.31 -9.23 -3.41
N LYS A 228 8.31 -9.82 -2.22
CA LYS A 228 9.35 -10.76 -1.77
C LYS A 228 8.71 -11.93 -1.02
N PRO A 229 8.66 -13.13 -1.62
CA PRO A 229 9.21 -13.52 -2.93
C PRO A 229 8.51 -12.80 -4.09
N GLU A 230 9.11 -12.82 -5.27
CA GLU A 230 8.53 -12.26 -6.50
C GLU A 230 7.25 -12.99 -6.91
N ILE A 231 7.24 -14.33 -6.76
CA ILE A 231 6.06 -15.16 -6.97
C ILE A 231 5.69 -15.83 -5.65
N THR A 232 4.53 -15.48 -5.12
CA THR A 232 4.00 -16.07 -3.89
C THR A 232 3.26 -17.39 -4.17
N LYS A 233 3.07 -18.20 -3.12
CA LYS A 233 2.22 -19.39 -3.21
C LYS A 233 0.81 -19.05 -3.69
N LEU A 234 0.24 -17.93 -3.22
CA LEU A 234 -1.06 -17.44 -3.67
C LEU A 234 -1.08 -17.18 -5.19
N MET A 235 -0.06 -16.52 -5.73
CA MET A 235 0.06 -16.26 -7.17
C MET A 235 0.15 -17.57 -7.96
N THR A 236 0.89 -18.57 -7.46
CA THR A 236 0.99 -19.89 -8.07
C THR A 236 -0.37 -20.61 -8.08
N GLN A 237 -1.11 -20.61 -6.98
CA GLN A 237 -2.44 -21.19 -6.89
C GLN A 237 -3.42 -20.53 -7.87
N ALA A 238 -3.43 -19.18 -7.91
CA ALA A 238 -4.31 -18.44 -8.80
C ALA A 238 -3.97 -18.66 -10.28
N SER A 239 -2.69 -18.64 -10.63
CA SER A 239 -2.23 -18.90 -12.00
C SER A 239 -2.60 -20.31 -12.47
N ALA A 240 -2.49 -21.33 -11.62
CA ALA A 240 -2.91 -22.69 -11.91
C ALA A 240 -4.42 -22.81 -12.17
N SER A 241 -5.22 -21.86 -11.65
CA SER A 241 -6.67 -21.77 -11.92
C SER A 241 -7.01 -20.89 -13.14
N GLY A 242 -6.00 -20.41 -13.89
CA GLY A 242 -6.21 -19.56 -15.07
C GLY A 242 -6.36 -18.08 -14.76
N ALA A 243 -6.15 -17.64 -13.52
CA ALA A 243 -6.18 -16.22 -13.15
C ALA A 243 -4.98 -15.48 -13.75
N ARG A 244 -5.20 -14.22 -14.13
CA ARG A 244 -4.11 -13.29 -14.42
C ARG A 244 -3.52 -12.79 -13.10
N VAL A 245 -2.20 -12.87 -12.94
CA VAL A 245 -1.52 -12.46 -11.70
C VAL A 245 -0.65 -11.22 -11.89
N ILE A 246 -0.65 -10.32 -10.91
CA ILE A 246 0.13 -9.08 -10.86
C ILE A 246 0.80 -9.01 -9.48
N GLY A 247 2.11 -8.76 -9.44
CA GLY A 247 2.87 -8.60 -8.20
C GLY A 247 3.02 -7.15 -7.76
N GLY A 248 3.44 -6.94 -6.51
CA GLY A 248 3.44 -5.64 -5.83
C GLY A 248 4.57 -4.66 -6.19
N LEU A 249 5.54 -5.05 -7.03
CA LEU A 249 6.68 -4.17 -7.36
C LEU A 249 6.26 -2.88 -8.06
N GLY A 250 5.27 -2.96 -8.96
CA GLY A 250 4.78 -1.80 -9.65
C GLY A 250 4.11 -0.78 -8.71
N MET A 251 3.28 -1.24 -7.79
CA MET A 251 2.71 -0.35 -6.76
C MET A 251 3.81 0.25 -5.87
N LEU A 252 4.87 -0.50 -5.55
CA LEU A 252 6.01 0.02 -4.79
C LEU A 252 6.67 1.20 -5.51
N ALA A 253 6.86 1.11 -6.84
CA ALA A 253 7.40 2.19 -7.65
C ALA A 253 6.47 3.40 -7.67
N GLU A 254 5.19 3.20 -8.00
CA GLU A 254 4.23 4.29 -8.19
C GLU A 254 3.96 5.07 -6.89
N GLN A 255 3.76 4.38 -5.75
CA GLN A 255 3.61 5.07 -4.47
C GLN A 255 4.90 5.79 -4.05
N GLY A 256 6.06 5.20 -4.40
CA GLY A 256 7.36 5.81 -4.17
C GLY A 256 7.58 7.08 -4.99
N ALA A 257 7.15 7.09 -6.25
CA ALA A 257 7.20 8.26 -7.12
C ALA A 257 6.26 9.38 -6.63
N ALA A 258 5.05 9.02 -6.17
CA ALA A 258 4.14 9.99 -5.58
C ALA A 258 4.68 10.60 -4.27
N ALA A 259 5.37 9.80 -3.45
CA ALA A 259 6.07 10.30 -2.26
C ALA A 259 7.26 11.19 -2.62
N PHE A 260 8.04 10.82 -3.63
CA PHE A 260 9.16 11.60 -4.16
C PHE A 260 8.73 13.02 -4.56
N GLU A 261 7.59 13.16 -5.22
CA GLU A 261 7.03 14.46 -5.58
C GLU A 261 6.71 15.32 -4.35
N LYS A 262 6.22 14.73 -3.25
CA LYS A 262 5.95 15.46 -2.00
C LYS A 262 7.21 16.05 -1.38
N TRP A 263 8.34 15.36 -1.47
CA TRP A 263 9.62 15.82 -0.89
C TRP A 263 10.35 16.81 -1.78
N THR A 264 10.39 16.55 -3.08
CA THR A 264 11.25 17.27 -4.03
C THR A 264 10.54 18.34 -4.84
N GLY A 265 9.22 18.26 -4.97
CA GLY A 265 8.43 19.08 -5.88
C GLY A 265 8.56 18.66 -7.35
N ILE A 266 9.35 17.61 -7.65
CA ILE A 266 9.50 17.09 -9.02
C ILE A 266 8.40 16.06 -9.27
N SER A 267 7.71 16.18 -10.40
CA SER A 267 6.56 15.35 -10.75
C SER A 267 6.85 13.85 -10.64
N ALA A 268 5.93 13.11 -10.04
CA ALA A 268 5.96 11.66 -9.92
C ALA A 268 6.18 10.95 -11.27
N ALA A 269 5.63 11.47 -12.36
CA ALA A 269 5.78 10.91 -13.70
C ALA A 269 7.26 10.85 -14.17
N ARG A 270 8.12 11.75 -13.70
CA ARG A 270 9.57 11.72 -14.00
C ARG A 270 10.32 10.65 -13.23
N ALA A 271 9.83 10.28 -12.07
CA ALA A 271 10.47 9.30 -11.19
C ALA A 271 9.95 7.86 -11.42
N SER A 272 8.67 7.70 -11.78
CA SER A 272 7.98 6.41 -11.88
C SER A 272 8.70 5.42 -12.81
N ALA A 273 9.00 5.81 -14.05
CA ALA A 273 9.65 4.91 -15.02
C ALA A 273 11.02 4.41 -14.52
N ILE A 274 11.84 5.31 -13.97
CA ILE A 274 13.16 4.99 -13.43
C ILE A 274 13.05 4.08 -12.19
N MET A 275 12.08 4.33 -11.33
CA MET A 275 11.85 3.50 -10.15
C MET A 275 11.42 2.07 -10.53
N ARG A 276 10.57 1.92 -11.53
CA ARG A 276 10.17 0.60 -12.08
C ARG A 276 11.37 -0.13 -12.66
N GLU A 277 12.17 0.55 -13.49
CA GLU A 277 13.38 -0.02 -14.08
C GLU A 277 14.36 -0.48 -13.00
N ALA A 278 14.64 0.36 -12.02
CA ALA A 278 15.53 0.02 -10.91
C ALA A 278 15.04 -1.22 -10.14
N LEU A 279 13.73 -1.34 -9.89
CA LEU A 279 13.18 -2.49 -9.16
C LEU A 279 13.24 -3.81 -9.95
N ASN A 280 13.23 -3.77 -11.27
CA ASN A 280 13.39 -4.97 -12.12
C ASN A 280 14.82 -5.52 -12.12
N HIS A 281 15.79 -4.71 -11.71
CA HIS A 281 17.21 -5.07 -11.66
C HIS A 281 17.76 -5.22 -10.22
N ALA A 282 16.89 -5.23 -9.19
CA ALA A 282 17.24 -5.22 -7.76
C ALA A 282 17.22 -6.60 -7.08
#